data_352e738a2ebb44af83e718b8d2a693e0
#
_entry.id   352e738a2ebb44af83e718b8d2a693e0
#
_cell.length_a   1.000
_cell.length_b   1.000
_cell.length_c   1.000
_cell.angle_alpha   90.00
_cell.angle_beta   90.00
_cell.angle_gamma   90.00
#
_symmetry.space_group_name_H-M   'P 1'
#
loop_
_entity.id
_entity.type
_entity.pdbx_description
1 polymer ?
#
loop_
_entity_poly.entity_id
_entity_poly.type
_entity_poly.pdbx_seq_one_letter_code
_entity_poly.pdbx_strand_id
1 'polypeptide(L)'
;ITLKDIHGKTIEKVGCKTGFRKIEIKNGQLMINGRVMIVKGVNVHEHHPVTGHYVDEQTKLKDICLWKQYNINAIRTSHYPQSPEVYQLCDKYGIYVVDEANIEAHGLDRFDRERHPSFLSEWKGQHIDRTLRMFERDKNHPSVIIWSLGNESDFGPNYETTYRLLKERDKAKRPVQFERSFENEFTDIVAPMYHFPERIAQYASREDITRPLILCEYSHSMGNSTGGFQTYWDTIMAYPALQGGFIWDWVDQGIEIKL
;
A
#
# COMPACT_ATOMS: atom_id res chain seq x y z
N ILE A 1 13.16 -15.99 19.73
CA ILE A 1 12.38 -16.85 20.65
C ILE A 1 13.08 -18.19 20.73
N THR A 2 13.22 -18.71 21.95
CA THR A 2 13.83 -20.03 22.17
C THR A 2 12.82 -20.92 22.89
N LEU A 3 12.49 -22.04 22.28
CA LEU A 3 11.70 -23.09 22.91
C LEU A 3 12.62 -24.06 23.63
N LYS A 4 12.33 -24.32 24.90
CA LYS A 4 13.09 -25.27 25.73
C LYS A 4 12.17 -26.36 26.28
N ASP A 5 12.71 -27.54 26.52
CA ASP A 5 12.01 -28.59 27.24
C ASP A 5 11.99 -28.33 28.76
N ILE A 6 11.35 -29.22 29.51
CA ILE A 6 11.21 -29.12 30.97
C ILE A 6 12.56 -29.21 31.72
N HIS A 7 13.62 -29.66 31.06
CA HIS A 7 14.98 -29.76 31.60
C HIS A 7 15.86 -28.59 31.17
N GLY A 8 15.28 -27.58 30.45
CA GLY A 8 16.00 -26.40 30.00
C GLY A 8 16.82 -26.58 28.71
N LYS A 9 16.78 -27.76 28.09
CA LYS A 9 17.43 -28.02 26.80
C LYS A 9 16.68 -27.30 25.68
N THR A 10 17.44 -26.60 24.83
CA THR A 10 16.86 -25.94 23.68
C THR A 10 16.32 -26.96 22.67
N ILE A 11 15.02 -26.88 22.36
CA ILE A 11 14.36 -27.65 21.31
C ILE A 11 14.46 -26.93 19.98
N GLU A 12 14.14 -25.61 19.97
CA GLU A 12 14.07 -24.81 18.76
C GLU A 12 14.45 -23.35 19.05
N LYS A 13 15.03 -22.69 18.06
CA LYS A 13 15.23 -21.24 18.06
C LYS A 13 14.61 -20.64 16.80
N VAL A 14 13.71 -19.70 16.98
CA VAL A 14 13.11 -18.92 15.89
C VAL A 14 13.55 -17.48 16.04
N GLY A 15 14.18 -16.94 14.99
CA GLY A 15 14.59 -15.55 14.90
C GLY A 15 13.73 -14.78 13.91
N CYS A 16 13.40 -13.55 14.23
CA CYS A 16 12.86 -12.61 13.26
C CYS A 16 13.59 -11.28 13.41
N LYS A 17 13.73 -10.57 12.31
CA LYS A 17 14.16 -9.17 12.32
C LYS A 17 12.97 -8.28 12.64
N THR A 18 13.19 -7.23 13.40
CA THR A 18 12.19 -6.21 13.68
C THR A 18 12.85 -4.84 13.72
N GLY A 19 12.06 -3.79 13.60
CA GLY A 19 12.56 -2.42 13.67
C GLY A 19 11.62 -1.53 14.47
N PHE A 20 12.20 -0.45 15.01
CA PHE A 20 11.47 0.52 15.81
C PHE A 20 11.21 1.78 14.97
N ARG A 21 9.96 2.18 14.87
CA ARG A 21 9.54 3.43 14.24
C ARG A 21 8.25 3.91 14.88
N LYS A 22 8.04 5.21 14.79
CA LYS A 22 6.76 5.84 15.12
C LYS A 22 6.12 6.32 13.83
N ILE A 23 4.89 5.92 13.57
CA ILE A 23 4.09 6.37 12.44
C ILE A 23 2.88 7.07 13.03
N GLU A 24 2.61 8.28 12.58
CA GLU A 24 1.49 9.07 13.07
C GLU A 24 0.99 10.04 11.98
N ILE A 25 -0.29 10.37 12.05
CA ILE A 25 -0.85 11.49 11.30
C ILE A 25 -1.01 12.64 12.28
N LYS A 26 -0.37 13.78 11.97
CA LYS A 26 -0.39 14.97 12.79
C LYS A 26 -0.52 16.20 11.91
N ASN A 27 -1.47 17.08 12.24
CA ASN A 27 -1.74 18.30 11.48
C ASN A 27 -1.99 18.04 9.99
N GLY A 28 -2.75 17.01 9.67
CA GLY A 28 -3.04 16.61 8.29
C GLY A 28 -1.86 15.98 7.52
N GLN A 29 -0.80 15.59 8.20
CA GLN A 29 0.40 15.03 7.58
C GLN A 29 0.78 13.68 8.17
N LEU A 30 1.15 12.72 7.30
CA LEU A 30 1.80 11.48 7.69
C LEU A 30 3.24 11.76 8.09
N MET A 31 3.61 11.31 9.26
CA MET A 31 4.95 11.48 9.82
C MET A 31 5.56 10.14 10.19
N ILE A 32 6.84 10.00 9.94
CA ILE A 32 7.65 8.85 10.35
C ILE A 32 8.80 9.36 11.22
N ASN A 33 8.86 8.88 12.47
CA ASN A 33 9.84 9.30 13.46
C ASN A 33 9.89 10.84 13.63
N GLY A 34 8.73 11.48 13.62
CA GLY A 34 8.59 12.92 13.78
C GLY A 34 8.97 13.76 12.56
N ARG A 35 9.23 13.14 11.42
CA ARG A 35 9.51 13.84 10.15
C ARG A 35 8.39 13.62 9.15
N VAL A 36 8.02 14.66 8.43
CA VAL A 36 7.02 14.59 7.37
C VAL A 36 7.49 13.61 6.29
N MET A 37 6.61 12.69 5.91
CA MET A 37 6.87 11.73 4.83
C MET A 37 6.37 12.30 3.50
N ILE A 38 7.27 12.42 2.52
CA ILE A 38 6.90 12.67 1.13
C ILE A 38 7.07 11.37 0.35
N VAL A 39 5.98 10.85 -0.18
CA VAL A 39 5.95 9.60 -0.93
C VAL A 39 6.39 9.85 -2.36
N LYS A 40 7.50 9.24 -2.75
CA LYS A 40 7.98 9.13 -4.13
C LYS A 40 7.86 7.66 -4.49
N GLY A 41 6.63 7.23 -4.74
CA GLY A 41 6.27 5.82 -4.81
C GLY A 41 6.00 5.32 -6.22
N VAL A 42 5.99 3.99 -6.34
CA VAL A 42 5.52 3.27 -7.51
C VAL A 42 4.60 2.12 -7.08
N ASN A 43 3.63 1.81 -7.92
CA ASN A 43 2.84 0.59 -7.80
C ASN A 43 3.65 -0.58 -8.37
N VAL A 44 3.59 -1.75 -7.73
CA VAL A 44 4.42 -2.90 -8.10
C VAL A 44 3.59 -4.17 -8.15
N HIS A 45 3.48 -4.74 -9.33
CA HIS A 45 3.07 -6.13 -9.51
C HIS A 45 4.27 -7.07 -9.38
N GLU A 46 4.09 -8.25 -8.77
CA GLU A 46 5.07 -9.34 -8.92
C GLU A 46 4.92 -9.92 -10.33
N HIS A 47 5.76 -9.46 -11.24
CA HIS A 47 5.70 -9.87 -12.64
C HIS A 47 7.09 -9.97 -13.26
N HIS A 48 7.26 -11.01 -14.06
CA HIS A 48 8.46 -11.22 -14.87
C HIS A 48 8.03 -11.70 -16.28
N PRO A 49 8.59 -11.15 -17.36
CA PRO A 49 8.09 -11.41 -18.72
C PRO A 49 8.17 -12.88 -19.15
N VAL A 50 9.06 -13.67 -18.55
CA VAL A 50 9.25 -15.09 -18.89
C VAL A 50 8.54 -16.02 -17.91
N THR A 51 8.56 -15.71 -16.61
CA THR A 51 8.09 -16.60 -15.53
C THR A 51 6.76 -16.20 -14.91
N GLY A 52 6.12 -15.12 -15.41
CA GLY A 52 4.84 -14.63 -14.93
C GLY A 52 4.94 -14.10 -13.49
N HIS A 53 4.13 -14.60 -12.59
CA HIS A 53 4.10 -14.18 -11.19
C HIS A 53 5.26 -14.74 -10.32
N TYR A 54 6.10 -15.57 -10.88
CA TYR A 54 7.33 -15.97 -10.20
C TYR A 54 8.45 -15.00 -10.55
N VAL A 55 8.90 -14.23 -9.58
CA VAL A 55 10.03 -13.30 -9.68
C VAL A 55 11.15 -13.80 -8.80
N ASP A 56 12.34 -14.03 -9.38
CA ASP A 56 13.50 -14.51 -8.63
C ASP A 56 14.12 -13.41 -7.75
N GLU A 57 14.99 -13.82 -6.81
CA GLU A 57 15.62 -12.92 -5.86
C GLU A 57 16.52 -11.88 -6.56
N GLN A 58 17.18 -12.25 -7.66
CA GLN A 58 18.07 -11.32 -8.38
C GLN A 58 17.27 -10.21 -9.05
N THR A 59 16.14 -10.53 -9.65
CA THR A 59 15.21 -9.55 -10.24
C THR A 59 14.66 -8.61 -9.17
N LYS A 60 14.20 -9.15 -8.03
CA LYS A 60 13.74 -8.35 -6.89
C LYS A 60 14.83 -7.40 -6.38
N LEU A 61 16.06 -7.89 -6.25
CA LEU A 61 17.18 -7.05 -5.82
C LEU A 61 17.51 -5.96 -6.85
N LYS A 62 17.44 -6.26 -8.15
CA LYS A 62 17.60 -5.28 -9.21
C LYS A 62 16.57 -4.17 -9.11
N ASP A 63 15.30 -4.51 -8.91
CA ASP A 63 14.23 -3.54 -8.73
C ASP A 63 14.50 -2.62 -7.53
N ILE A 64 14.85 -3.17 -6.38
CA ILE A 64 15.22 -2.39 -5.18
C ILE A 64 16.38 -1.42 -5.48
N CYS A 65 17.43 -1.89 -6.16
CA CYS A 65 18.56 -1.04 -6.52
C CYS A 65 18.14 0.11 -7.45
N LEU A 66 17.30 -0.17 -8.42
CA LEU A 66 16.75 0.85 -9.33
C LEU A 66 15.85 1.84 -8.58
N TRP A 67 14.99 1.39 -7.68
CA TRP A 67 14.19 2.30 -6.84
C TRP A 67 15.08 3.27 -6.07
N LYS A 68 16.14 2.79 -5.45
CA LYS A 68 17.12 3.65 -4.74
C LYS A 68 17.82 4.63 -5.69
N GLN A 69 18.22 4.16 -6.86
CA GLN A 69 18.92 4.97 -7.86
C GLN A 69 18.05 6.11 -8.39
N TYR A 70 16.75 5.87 -8.57
CA TYR A 70 15.79 6.85 -9.08
C TYR A 70 15.02 7.61 -7.98
N ASN A 71 15.51 7.57 -6.73
CA ASN A 71 14.91 8.26 -5.58
C ASN A 71 13.48 7.82 -5.25
N ILE A 72 13.08 6.62 -5.66
CA ILE A 72 11.84 5.99 -5.20
C ILE A 72 12.06 5.53 -3.76
N ASN A 73 11.19 5.94 -2.85
CA ASN A 73 11.31 5.65 -1.43
C ASN A 73 10.17 4.77 -0.88
N ALA A 74 9.17 4.48 -1.69
CA ALA A 74 8.02 3.69 -1.29
C ALA A 74 7.47 2.85 -2.44
N ILE A 75 6.85 1.71 -2.10
CA ILE A 75 6.05 0.91 -3.03
C ILE A 75 4.64 0.70 -2.47
N ARG A 76 3.65 0.56 -3.37
CA ARG A 76 2.35 -0.05 -3.05
C ARG A 76 2.31 -1.43 -3.70
N THR A 77 1.99 -2.45 -2.90
CA THR A 77 1.91 -3.84 -3.37
C THR A 77 0.59 -4.07 -4.10
N SER A 78 0.52 -3.57 -5.32
CA SER A 78 -0.68 -3.61 -6.15
C SER A 78 -0.87 -5.01 -6.79
N HIS A 79 -1.97 -5.73 -6.64
CA HIS A 79 -3.06 -5.48 -5.71
C HIS A 79 -3.18 -6.68 -4.77
N TYR A 80 -2.09 -7.06 -4.13
CA TYR A 80 -1.96 -8.24 -3.25
C TYR A 80 -0.65 -8.16 -2.46
N PRO A 81 -0.57 -8.79 -1.29
CA PRO A 81 0.69 -8.93 -0.57
C PRO A 81 1.69 -9.72 -1.41
N GLN A 82 2.87 -9.15 -1.59
CA GLN A 82 3.94 -9.77 -2.39
C GLN A 82 4.68 -10.86 -1.61
N SER A 83 5.66 -11.49 -2.26
CA SER A 83 6.47 -12.53 -1.62
C SER A 83 7.24 -11.97 -0.41
N PRO A 84 7.48 -12.78 0.64
CA PRO A 84 8.14 -12.33 1.87
C PRO A 84 9.52 -11.70 1.65
N GLU A 85 10.24 -12.11 0.62
CA GLU A 85 11.56 -11.59 0.28
C GLU A 85 11.53 -10.11 -0.07
N VAL A 86 10.46 -9.62 -0.72
CA VAL A 86 10.28 -8.20 -1.06
C VAL A 86 10.28 -7.35 0.21
N TYR A 87 9.54 -7.76 1.23
CA TYR A 87 9.49 -7.02 2.50
C TYR A 87 10.83 -7.04 3.22
N GLN A 88 11.54 -8.18 3.22
CA GLN A 88 12.89 -8.29 3.80
C GLN A 88 13.88 -7.36 3.08
N LEU A 89 13.79 -7.27 1.77
CA LEU A 89 14.60 -6.35 0.97
C LEU A 89 14.21 -4.89 1.25
N CYS A 90 12.92 -4.57 1.33
CA CYS A 90 12.44 -3.24 1.70
C CYS A 90 12.94 -2.84 3.10
N ASP A 91 12.87 -3.73 4.08
CA ASP A 91 13.43 -3.51 5.42
C ASP A 91 14.94 -3.22 5.39
N LYS A 92 15.68 -3.99 4.59
CA LYS A 92 17.13 -3.88 4.47
C LYS A 92 17.59 -2.61 3.78
N TYR A 93 16.90 -2.23 2.70
CA TYR A 93 17.32 -1.12 1.84
C TYR A 93 16.58 0.19 2.12
N GLY A 94 15.62 0.19 3.06
CA GLY A 94 14.90 1.39 3.48
C GLY A 94 13.91 1.87 2.42
N ILE A 95 13.10 0.97 1.88
CA ILE A 95 11.93 1.27 1.04
C ILE A 95 10.68 1.10 1.91
N TYR A 96 9.83 2.10 1.96
CA TYR A 96 8.55 2.01 2.65
C TYR A 96 7.52 1.23 1.82
N VAL A 97 6.57 0.61 2.52
CA VAL A 97 5.56 -0.25 1.89
C VAL A 97 4.17 0.17 2.33
N VAL A 98 3.31 0.39 1.35
CA VAL A 98 1.85 0.30 1.50
C VAL A 98 1.48 -1.14 1.14
N ASP A 99 1.12 -1.90 2.16
CA ASP A 99 0.80 -3.32 2.00
C ASP A 99 -0.69 -3.50 1.76
N GLU A 100 -1.04 -4.13 0.64
CA GLU A 100 -2.41 -4.18 0.15
C GLU A 100 -3.01 -5.58 0.22
N ALA A 101 -4.22 -5.66 0.80
CA ALA A 101 -4.97 -6.89 0.85
C ALA A 101 -5.44 -7.30 -0.55
N ASN A 102 -5.34 -8.60 -0.85
CA ASN A 102 -5.82 -9.15 -2.12
C ASN A 102 -7.36 -9.17 -2.19
N ILE A 103 -7.93 -7.98 -2.32
CA ILE A 103 -9.37 -7.77 -2.48
C ILE A 103 -9.58 -6.75 -3.60
N GLU A 104 -10.16 -7.22 -4.69
CA GLU A 104 -10.53 -6.40 -5.84
C GLU A 104 -11.78 -6.97 -6.49
N ALA A 105 -12.69 -6.09 -6.89
CA ALA A 105 -13.93 -6.44 -7.56
C ALA A 105 -14.30 -5.45 -8.69
N HIS A 106 -13.29 -4.81 -9.29
CA HIS A 106 -13.44 -3.77 -10.32
C HIS A 106 -14.42 -4.14 -11.45
N GLY A 107 -14.35 -5.38 -11.92
CA GLY A 107 -15.27 -5.86 -12.96
C GLY A 107 -16.75 -5.90 -12.53
N LEU A 108 -17.02 -5.80 -11.24
CA LEU A 108 -18.37 -5.81 -10.68
C LEU A 108 -18.90 -4.42 -10.32
N ASP A 109 -18.13 -3.36 -10.42
CA ASP A 109 -18.54 -1.97 -10.15
C ASP A 109 -19.71 -1.49 -11.01
N ARG A 110 -20.02 -2.22 -12.09
CA ARG A 110 -21.15 -1.96 -13.01
C ARG A 110 -22.44 -2.66 -12.58
N PHE A 111 -22.39 -3.50 -11.57
CA PHE A 111 -23.54 -4.25 -11.06
C PHE A 111 -24.15 -3.55 -9.85
N ASP A 112 -25.40 -3.86 -9.58
CA ASP A 112 -26.09 -3.38 -8.38
C ASP A 112 -25.35 -3.81 -7.11
N ARG A 113 -25.43 -2.98 -6.07
CA ARG A 113 -24.85 -3.27 -4.75
C ARG A 113 -25.25 -4.64 -4.20
N GLU A 114 -26.44 -5.12 -4.55
CA GLU A 114 -26.95 -6.45 -4.18
C GLU A 114 -26.12 -7.61 -4.75
N ARG A 115 -25.25 -7.36 -5.72
CA ARG A 115 -24.37 -8.37 -6.33
C ARG A 115 -22.89 -8.13 -6.07
N HIS A 116 -22.56 -7.01 -5.43
CA HIS A 116 -21.17 -6.64 -5.23
C HIS A 116 -20.63 -7.25 -3.93
N PRO A 117 -19.46 -7.95 -3.95
CA PRO A 117 -18.89 -8.62 -2.79
C PRO A 117 -18.70 -7.74 -1.55
N SER A 118 -18.47 -6.44 -1.73
CA SER A 118 -18.30 -5.49 -0.62
C SER A 118 -19.54 -5.34 0.26
N PHE A 119 -20.73 -5.62 -0.29
CA PHE A 119 -22.02 -5.49 0.40
C PHE A 119 -22.61 -6.83 0.83
N LEU A 120 -22.23 -7.92 0.21
CA LEU A 120 -22.76 -9.25 0.49
C LEU A 120 -22.17 -9.84 1.76
N SER A 121 -23.04 -10.25 2.69
CA SER A 121 -22.63 -10.84 3.96
C SER A 121 -21.83 -12.12 3.81
N GLU A 122 -22.10 -12.92 2.76
CA GLU A 122 -21.39 -14.16 2.44
C GLU A 122 -19.93 -13.94 2.08
N TRP A 123 -19.55 -12.76 1.60
CA TRP A 123 -18.19 -12.38 1.29
C TRP A 123 -17.42 -11.76 2.45
N LYS A 124 -18.12 -11.47 3.56
CA LYS A 124 -17.49 -10.85 4.73
C LYS A 124 -16.32 -11.68 5.29
N GLY A 125 -16.50 -13.01 5.33
CA GLY A 125 -15.45 -13.93 5.80
C GLY A 125 -14.17 -13.81 4.98
N GLN A 126 -14.28 -13.72 3.64
CA GLN A 126 -13.14 -13.59 2.73
C GLN A 126 -12.43 -12.25 2.88
N HIS A 127 -13.18 -11.15 3.02
CA HIS A 127 -12.58 -9.83 3.29
C HIS A 127 -11.75 -9.85 4.58
N ILE A 128 -12.33 -10.40 5.66
CA ILE A 128 -11.65 -10.53 6.95
C ILE A 128 -10.42 -11.43 6.83
N ASP A 129 -10.52 -12.60 6.24
CA ASP A 129 -9.43 -13.57 6.13
C ASP A 129 -8.25 -13.00 5.35
N ARG A 130 -8.50 -12.42 4.17
CA ARG A 130 -7.44 -11.81 3.34
C ARG A 130 -6.74 -10.66 4.04
N THR A 131 -7.50 -9.76 4.65
CA THR A 131 -6.95 -8.62 5.40
C THR A 131 -6.13 -9.08 6.61
N LEU A 132 -6.64 -10.04 7.38
CA LEU A 132 -5.92 -10.52 8.56
C LEU A 132 -4.70 -11.37 8.22
N ARG A 133 -4.72 -12.16 7.14
CA ARG A 133 -3.53 -12.92 6.70
C ARG A 133 -2.41 -11.99 6.26
N MET A 134 -2.70 -10.95 5.50
CA MET A 134 -1.74 -9.89 5.20
C MET A 134 -1.16 -9.31 6.48
N PHE A 135 -2.03 -8.81 7.38
CA PHE A 135 -1.62 -8.20 8.64
C PHE A 135 -0.76 -9.12 9.50
N GLU A 136 -1.20 -10.36 9.77
CA GLU A 136 -0.50 -11.28 10.66
C GLU A 136 0.85 -11.71 10.08
N ARG A 137 0.96 -11.84 8.77
CA ARG A 137 2.22 -12.16 8.10
C ARG A 137 3.21 -10.99 8.18
N ASP A 138 2.76 -9.76 7.90
CA ASP A 138 3.65 -8.65 7.56
C ASP A 138 3.76 -7.59 8.68
N LYS A 139 3.00 -7.72 9.77
CA LYS A 139 2.98 -6.73 10.87
C LYS A 139 4.35 -6.43 11.51
N ASN A 140 5.31 -7.35 11.42
CA ASN A 140 6.63 -7.19 12.02
C ASN A 140 7.65 -6.49 11.09
N HIS A 141 7.31 -6.27 9.81
CA HIS A 141 8.17 -5.55 8.88
C HIS A 141 8.17 -4.05 9.18
N PRO A 142 9.33 -3.45 9.52
CA PRO A 142 9.41 -2.01 9.77
C PRO A 142 9.17 -1.17 8.51
N SER A 143 9.37 -1.71 7.33
CA SER A 143 9.07 -1.07 6.06
C SER A 143 7.58 -0.83 5.84
N VAL A 144 6.70 -1.70 6.36
CA VAL A 144 5.25 -1.53 6.23
C VAL A 144 4.78 -0.37 7.10
N ILE A 145 4.32 0.71 6.45
CA ILE A 145 3.91 1.95 7.10
C ILE A 145 2.42 2.26 6.98
N ILE A 146 1.74 1.69 6.01
CA ILE A 146 0.31 1.88 5.74
C ILE A 146 -0.27 0.51 5.36
N TRP A 147 -1.50 0.24 5.82
CA TRP A 147 -2.31 -0.88 5.36
C TRP A 147 -3.32 -0.40 4.32
N SER A 148 -3.42 -1.10 3.20
CA SER A 148 -4.45 -0.88 2.19
C SER A 148 -5.45 -2.02 2.18
N LEU A 149 -6.76 -1.67 2.20
CA LEU A 149 -7.82 -2.67 2.34
C LEU A 149 -8.10 -3.44 1.04
N GLY A 150 -7.60 -2.94 -0.09
CA GLY A 150 -7.80 -3.52 -1.41
C GLY A 150 -7.80 -2.48 -2.50
N ASN A 151 -8.27 -2.86 -3.68
CA ASN A 151 -8.29 -2.05 -4.88
C ASN A 151 -9.67 -2.06 -5.54
N GLU A 152 -10.00 -1.01 -6.24
CA GLU A 152 -11.11 -0.80 -7.19
C GLU A 152 -12.35 -1.67 -6.92
N SER A 153 -12.93 -1.49 -5.76
CA SER A 153 -14.17 -2.13 -5.33
C SER A 153 -15.05 -1.10 -4.65
N ASP A 154 -16.34 -1.15 -4.85
CA ASP A 154 -17.26 -0.27 -4.15
C ASP A 154 -17.08 -0.39 -2.62
N PHE A 155 -17.10 0.75 -1.94
CA PHE A 155 -17.01 0.78 -0.49
C PHE A 155 -18.31 0.30 0.16
N GLY A 156 -18.23 -0.81 0.90
CA GLY A 156 -19.38 -1.42 1.57
C GLY A 156 -19.05 -1.91 2.98
N PRO A 157 -20.04 -2.48 3.70
CA PRO A 157 -19.92 -2.90 5.09
C PRO A 157 -18.77 -3.90 5.38
N ASN A 158 -18.35 -4.65 4.36
CA ASN A 158 -17.24 -5.57 4.51
C ASN A 158 -15.90 -4.82 4.67
N TYR A 159 -15.71 -3.70 3.97
CA TYR A 159 -14.54 -2.83 4.14
C TYR A 159 -14.57 -2.07 5.47
N GLU A 160 -15.73 -1.59 5.94
CA GLU A 160 -15.85 -1.03 7.29
C GLU A 160 -15.37 -2.03 8.35
N THR A 161 -15.79 -3.29 8.20
CA THR A 161 -15.40 -4.36 9.11
C THR A 161 -13.88 -4.55 9.12
N THR A 162 -13.23 -4.62 7.96
CA THR A 162 -11.78 -4.84 7.86
C THR A 162 -10.99 -3.62 8.35
N TYR A 163 -11.46 -2.40 8.09
CA TYR A 163 -10.88 -1.18 8.66
C TYR A 163 -10.86 -1.24 10.20
N ARG A 164 -12.02 -1.48 10.82
CA ARG A 164 -12.16 -1.56 12.29
C ARG A 164 -11.26 -2.64 12.88
N LEU A 165 -11.18 -3.81 12.24
CA LEU A 165 -10.31 -4.91 12.67
C LEU A 165 -8.82 -4.53 12.65
N LEU A 166 -8.34 -3.88 11.60
CA LEU A 166 -6.95 -3.43 11.55
C LEU A 166 -6.66 -2.36 12.61
N LYS A 167 -7.57 -1.38 12.79
CA LYS A 167 -7.43 -0.35 13.82
C LYS A 167 -7.39 -0.92 15.24
N GLU A 168 -8.11 -2.01 15.50
CA GLU A 168 -8.10 -2.72 16.78
C GLU A 168 -6.84 -3.53 16.98
N ARG A 169 -6.45 -4.32 15.94
CA ARG A 169 -5.36 -5.30 16.03
C ARG A 169 -3.97 -4.70 15.93
N ASP A 170 -3.79 -3.71 15.09
CA ASP A 170 -2.47 -3.11 14.90
C ASP A 170 -2.07 -2.22 16.09
N LYS A 171 -1.27 -2.78 16.99
CA LYS A 171 -0.76 -2.06 18.17
C LYS A 171 0.23 -0.95 17.78
N ALA A 172 0.82 -1.01 16.60
CA ALA A 172 1.66 0.06 16.06
C ALA A 172 0.84 1.25 15.53
N LYS A 173 -0.49 1.11 15.45
CA LYS A 173 -1.42 2.17 15.02
C LYS A 173 -1.12 2.76 13.65
N ARG A 174 -0.63 1.91 12.72
CA ARG A 174 -0.40 2.34 11.35
C ARG A 174 -1.69 2.84 10.71
N PRO A 175 -1.61 3.85 9.84
CA PRO A 175 -2.74 4.28 9.04
C PRO A 175 -3.28 3.16 8.16
N VAL A 176 -4.58 3.24 7.90
CA VAL A 176 -5.31 2.36 6.99
C VAL A 176 -5.88 3.22 5.87
N GLN A 177 -5.74 2.79 4.63
CA GLN A 177 -6.30 3.46 3.47
C GLN A 177 -7.15 2.53 2.62
N PHE A 178 -8.07 3.13 1.88
CA PHE A 178 -8.80 2.51 0.77
C PHE A 178 -9.32 3.62 -0.15
N GLU A 179 -9.04 3.55 -1.45
CA GLU A 179 -9.31 4.66 -2.38
C GLU A 179 -10.81 4.95 -2.54
N ARG A 180 -11.64 3.90 -2.53
CA ARG A 180 -13.11 4.04 -2.62
C ARG A 180 -13.76 4.48 -1.32
N SER A 181 -13.01 4.61 -0.24
CA SER A 181 -13.48 5.29 0.96
C SER A 181 -13.55 6.81 0.77
N PHE A 182 -12.93 7.34 -0.26
CA PHE A 182 -12.86 8.79 -0.53
C PHE A 182 -12.48 9.57 0.74
N GLU A 183 -13.41 10.34 1.29
CA GLU A 183 -13.23 11.10 2.52
C GLU A 183 -14.12 10.61 3.68
N ASN A 184 -14.67 9.40 3.63
CA ASN A 184 -15.45 8.87 4.75
C ASN A 184 -14.57 8.55 5.97
N GLU A 185 -15.18 8.15 7.09
CA GLU A 185 -14.49 7.88 8.35
C GLU A 185 -13.65 6.58 8.38
N PHE A 186 -13.75 5.74 7.35
CA PHE A 186 -13.08 4.45 7.27
C PHE A 186 -11.80 4.49 6.41
N THR A 187 -11.14 5.64 6.41
CA THR A 187 -9.79 5.81 5.87
C THR A 187 -9.03 6.86 6.66
N ASP A 188 -7.80 6.60 6.98
CA ASP A 188 -6.92 7.56 7.67
C ASP A 188 -6.17 8.46 6.66
N ILE A 189 -6.12 8.05 5.40
CA ILE A 189 -5.44 8.76 4.31
C ILE A 189 -6.43 8.90 3.15
N VAL A 190 -6.56 10.09 2.60
CA VAL A 190 -7.29 10.29 1.34
C VAL A 190 -6.40 9.84 0.20
N ALA A 191 -6.78 8.75 -0.46
CA ALA A 191 -5.93 8.05 -1.42
C ALA A 191 -6.58 7.92 -2.80
N PRO A 192 -6.85 9.04 -3.51
CA PRO A 192 -7.53 8.98 -4.79
C PRO A 192 -6.63 8.43 -5.90
N MET A 193 -7.27 7.86 -6.93
CA MET A 193 -6.64 7.49 -8.18
C MET A 193 -6.78 8.59 -9.23
N TYR A 194 -5.72 8.88 -9.94
CA TYR A 194 -5.68 9.73 -11.15
C TYR A 194 -6.34 11.10 -11.00
N HIS A 195 -6.46 11.64 -9.77
CA HIS A 195 -6.91 13.01 -9.59
C HIS A 195 -5.88 13.97 -10.18
N PHE A 196 -6.35 14.89 -11.03
CA PHE A 196 -5.52 15.93 -11.62
C PHE A 196 -4.97 16.92 -10.57
N PRO A 197 -3.89 17.63 -10.88
CA PRO A 197 -3.28 18.60 -9.96
C PRO A 197 -4.26 19.61 -9.38
N GLU A 198 -5.20 20.11 -10.18
CA GLU A 198 -6.20 21.09 -9.74
C GLU A 198 -7.13 20.50 -8.66
N ARG A 199 -7.50 19.23 -8.78
CA ARG A 199 -8.40 18.58 -7.84
C ARG A 199 -7.70 18.27 -6.50
N ILE A 200 -6.44 17.85 -6.53
CA ILE A 200 -5.69 17.66 -5.28
C ILE A 200 -5.37 18.99 -4.60
N ALA A 201 -5.11 20.07 -5.37
CA ALA A 201 -4.96 21.41 -4.84
C ALA A 201 -6.26 21.91 -4.19
N GLN A 202 -7.41 21.66 -4.81
CA GLN A 202 -8.72 22.00 -4.24
C GLN A 202 -8.95 21.32 -2.88
N TYR A 203 -8.61 20.03 -2.76
CA TYR A 203 -8.65 19.35 -1.47
C TYR A 203 -7.77 20.06 -0.45
N ALA A 204 -6.49 20.29 -0.79
CA ALA A 204 -5.48 20.78 0.14
C ALA A 204 -5.63 22.27 0.51
N SER A 205 -6.45 23.02 -0.24
CA SER A 205 -6.76 24.43 0.04
C SER A 205 -7.85 24.63 1.09
N ARG A 206 -8.46 23.55 1.57
CA ARG A 206 -9.51 23.60 2.59
C ARG A 206 -8.90 23.84 3.98
N GLU A 207 -9.63 24.55 4.84
CA GLU A 207 -9.20 24.83 6.22
C GLU A 207 -9.44 23.66 7.19
N ASP A 208 -10.34 22.71 6.83
CA ASP A 208 -10.78 21.60 7.66
C ASP A 208 -9.96 20.32 7.48
N ILE A 209 -8.80 20.40 6.83
CA ILE A 209 -7.97 19.24 6.52
C ILE A 209 -7.35 18.64 7.78
N THR A 210 -7.67 17.39 8.04
CA THR A 210 -7.12 16.60 9.15
C THR A 210 -6.36 15.36 8.69
N ARG A 211 -6.46 15.01 7.39
CA ARG A 211 -5.86 13.82 6.79
C ARG A 211 -4.96 14.18 5.62
N PRO A 212 -3.82 13.48 5.45
CA PRO A 212 -2.99 13.65 4.25
C PRO A 212 -3.70 13.11 3.01
N LEU A 213 -3.39 13.69 1.86
CA LEU A 213 -3.70 13.12 0.55
C LEU A 213 -2.44 12.52 -0.05
N ILE A 214 -2.50 11.23 -0.37
CA ILE A 214 -1.44 10.48 -1.05
C ILE A 214 -2.10 9.75 -2.22
N LEU A 215 -1.73 10.11 -3.44
CA LEU A 215 -2.28 9.46 -4.64
C LEU A 215 -1.90 7.97 -4.64
N CYS A 216 -2.87 7.06 -4.50
CA CYS A 216 -2.57 5.64 -4.57
C CYS A 216 -2.19 5.20 -6.00
N GLU A 217 -2.68 5.93 -7.01
CA GLU A 217 -2.26 5.80 -8.40
C GLU A 217 -2.30 7.16 -9.09
N TYR A 218 -1.24 7.47 -9.84
CA TYR A 218 -1.19 8.64 -10.71
C TYR A 218 -0.19 8.42 -11.84
N SER A 219 -0.21 9.32 -12.83
CA SER A 219 0.77 9.36 -13.91
C SER A 219 0.92 8.02 -14.62
N HIS A 220 -0.20 7.44 -15.06
CA HIS A 220 -0.27 6.14 -15.74
C HIS A 220 0.78 6.03 -16.84
N SER A 221 1.73 5.11 -16.68
CA SER A 221 2.99 5.03 -17.42
C SER A 221 3.03 3.91 -18.45
N MET A 222 1.89 3.58 -19.03
CA MET A 222 1.81 2.59 -20.10
C MET A 222 1.74 3.27 -21.46
N GLY A 223 2.57 2.85 -22.41
CA GLY A 223 2.66 3.42 -23.74
C GLY A 223 3.16 4.89 -23.70
N ASN A 224 2.65 5.73 -24.60
CA ASN A 224 2.99 7.14 -24.67
C ASN A 224 2.18 7.94 -23.65
N SER A 225 2.64 8.02 -22.43
CA SER A 225 1.94 8.59 -21.28
C SER A 225 2.88 9.39 -20.37
N THR A 226 2.53 9.61 -19.09
CA THR A 226 3.28 10.37 -18.07
C THR A 226 3.47 11.87 -18.35
N GLY A 227 2.63 12.47 -19.19
CA GLY A 227 2.62 13.92 -19.40
C GLY A 227 2.22 14.69 -18.12
N GLY A 228 2.77 15.90 -17.95
CA GLY A 228 2.41 16.78 -16.83
C GLY A 228 2.98 16.36 -15.47
N PHE A 229 3.95 15.48 -15.42
CA PHE A 229 4.55 14.98 -14.17
C PHE A 229 5.10 16.11 -13.28
N GLN A 230 5.75 17.09 -13.87
CA GLN A 230 6.24 18.27 -13.14
C GLN A 230 5.11 19.04 -12.47
N THR A 231 3.98 19.20 -13.15
CA THR A 231 2.81 19.93 -12.60
C THR A 231 2.25 19.24 -11.34
N TYR A 232 2.24 17.90 -11.33
CA TYR A 232 1.89 17.17 -10.12
C TYR A 232 2.82 17.51 -8.95
N TRP A 233 4.12 17.49 -9.19
CA TRP A 233 5.09 17.73 -8.12
C TRP A 233 5.12 19.20 -7.67
N ASP A 234 4.96 20.15 -8.58
CA ASP A 234 4.81 21.57 -8.22
C ASP A 234 3.59 21.76 -7.29
N THR A 235 2.47 21.09 -7.61
CA THR A 235 1.26 21.13 -6.78
C THR A 235 1.48 20.42 -5.44
N ILE A 236 2.05 19.23 -5.44
CA ILE A 236 2.31 18.46 -4.21
C ILE A 236 3.20 19.26 -3.26
N MET A 237 4.23 19.90 -3.75
CA MET A 237 5.17 20.67 -2.93
C MET A 237 4.60 22.00 -2.44
N ALA A 238 3.52 22.49 -3.05
CA ALA A 238 2.87 23.73 -2.65
C ALA A 238 1.98 23.60 -1.42
N TYR A 239 1.50 22.39 -1.10
CA TYR A 239 0.53 22.17 -0.02
C TYR A 239 1.00 21.11 0.97
N PRO A 240 1.07 21.43 2.28
CA PRO A 240 1.56 20.47 3.29
C PRO A 240 0.76 19.17 3.40
N ALA A 241 -0.55 19.20 3.12
CA ALA A 241 -1.41 18.03 3.18
C ALA A 241 -1.24 17.08 1.98
N LEU A 242 -0.58 17.53 0.90
CA LEU A 242 -0.27 16.68 -0.25
C LEU A 242 1.09 16.02 -0.02
N GLN A 243 1.13 14.70 0.02
CA GLN A 243 2.34 13.99 0.40
C GLN A 243 2.83 13.01 -0.68
N GLY A 244 2.60 13.33 -1.96
CA GLY A 244 3.08 12.54 -3.08
C GLY A 244 2.11 11.46 -3.52
N GLY A 245 2.65 10.35 -4.01
CA GLY A 245 1.84 9.25 -4.52
C GLY A 245 2.66 8.14 -5.15
N PHE A 246 1.94 7.18 -5.73
CA PHE A 246 2.49 6.00 -6.36
C PHE A 246 2.19 6.03 -7.86
N ILE A 247 3.23 6.10 -8.69
CA ILE A 247 3.11 6.06 -10.15
C ILE A 247 2.51 4.71 -10.54
N TRP A 248 1.58 4.67 -11.45
CA TRP A 248 1.13 3.46 -12.11
C TRP A 248 1.88 3.28 -13.43
N ASP A 249 2.77 2.31 -13.59
CA ASP A 249 3.32 1.47 -12.54
C ASP A 249 4.82 1.23 -12.78
N TRP A 250 5.45 0.32 -12.03
CA TRP A 250 6.89 0.10 -12.08
C TRP A 250 7.36 -0.53 -13.38
N VAL A 251 6.73 -1.61 -13.81
CA VAL A 251 7.05 -2.33 -15.04
C VAL A 251 5.78 -2.85 -15.70
N ASP A 252 5.77 -2.89 -17.04
CA ASP A 252 4.68 -3.48 -17.81
C ASP A 252 4.57 -4.98 -17.53
N GLN A 253 3.33 -5.50 -17.49
CA GLN A 253 3.04 -6.92 -17.25
C GLN A 253 2.96 -7.71 -18.56
N GLY A 254 3.82 -7.40 -19.51
CA GLY A 254 3.94 -8.13 -20.77
C GLY A 254 4.54 -9.53 -20.56
N ILE A 255 4.10 -10.50 -21.36
CA ILE A 255 4.64 -11.86 -21.40
C ILE A 255 5.40 -12.06 -22.70
N GLU A 256 6.65 -12.51 -22.60
CA GLU A 256 7.46 -12.86 -23.76
C GLU A 256 6.95 -14.16 -24.39
N ILE A 257 6.57 -14.09 -25.66
CA ILE A 257 6.17 -15.26 -26.43
C ILE A 257 7.25 -15.49 -27.48
N LYS A 258 7.85 -16.70 -27.50
CA LYS A 258 8.71 -17.14 -28.60
C LYS A 258 7.79 -17.63 -29.71
N LEU A 259 7.83 -16.93 -30.85
CA LEU A 259 7.14 -17.32 -32.07
C LEU A 259 7.95 -18.41 -32.83
#